data_736aa55aaa84fffa284ed2d09017102c
#
_entry.id   736aa55aaa84fffa284ed2d09017102c
#
_cell.length_a   1.000
_cell.length_b   1.000
_cell.length_c   1.000
_cell.angle_alpha   90.00
_cell.angle_beta   90.00
_cell.angle_gamma   90.00
#
_symmetry.space_group_name_H-M   'P 1'
#
loop_
_entity.id
_entity.type
_entity.pdbx_description
1 polymer ?
#
loop_
_entity_poly.entity_id
_entity_poly.type
_entity_poly.pdbx_seq_one_letter_code
_entity_poly.pdbx_strand_id
1 'polypeptide(L)'
;KMGINVVYMLPISKFSLKDKKGDLGSPYGVSNFNELDPNLKDYLTKDSMTLDEEFEAFVEACHILNMRVMIDIIPRTNAVENDLIKDHPDWFYWIKASEYEKYKVPTVEGIGNTTLPILEYMEKVYKSEDTFRHINMFQYNPKDQNKVLWNKIKNKKNLSEEIEKKFDLRIAPAFSDSQPPWTDVTFFRMYEDFPKETKEFLDTTDRPPYILFDTIKSNMYHGEKPNIKLWEKLADIVPSYQRRFGIDGARIDMGHALPSKLLQMIISKARENDEDFSFIAEELQVSNAQFAYDAGYNMIIGNGFTM
;
A
#
# COMPACT_ATOMS: atom_id res chain seq x y z
N LYS A 1 -17.20 -23.97 -24.87
CA LYS A 1 -16.30 -23.69 -23.73
C LYS A 1 -15.23 -22.73 -24.22
N MET A 2 -15.04 -21.59 -23.51
CA MET A 2 -14.06 -20.55 -23.87
C MET A 2 -12.61 -20.89 -23.51
N GLY A 3 -12.36 -22.03 -22.85
CA GLY A 3 -11.02 -22.47 -22.42
C GLY A 3 -10.43 -21.66 -21.24
N ILE A 4 -11.28 -20.93 -20.49
CA ILE A 4 -10.86 -20.18 -19.29
C ILE A 4 -10.61 -21.17 -18.16
N ASN A 5 -9.46 -21.06 -17.51
CA ASN A 5 -9.08 -21.89 -16.37
C ASN A 5 -8.65 -21.09 -15.13
N VAL A 6 -8.57 -19.76 -15.24
CA VAL A 6 -8.29 -18.83 -14.13
C VAL A 6 -9.25 -17.65 -14.21
N VAL A 7 -9.84 -17.29 -13.08
CA VAL A 7 -10.55 -16.04 -12.87
C VAL A 7 -9.64 -15.13 -12.03
N TYR A 8 -9.21 -14.02 -12.61
CA TYR A 8 -8.43 -13.01 -11.90
C TYR A 8 -9.33 -11.81 -11.59
N MET A 9 -9.36 -11.43 -10.32
CA MET A 9 -10.18 -10.33 -9.83
C MET A 9 -9.29 -9.15 -9.38
N LEU A 10 -9.72 -7.94 -9.73
CA LEU A 10 -9.18 -6.71 -9.17
C LEU A 10 -9.37 -6.70 -7.64
N PRO A 11 -8.79 -5.73 -6.90
CA PRO A 11 -8.88 -5.74 -5.45
C PRO A 11 -10.32 -5.85 -4.96
N ILE A 12 -10.55 -6.82 -4.08
CA ILE A 12 -11.87 -7.12 -3.49
C ILE A 12 -12.02 -6.64 -2.06
N SER A 13 -10.93 -6.12 -1.49
CA SER A 13 -10.93 -5.58 -0.13
C SER A 13 -11.71 -4.26 -0.05
N LYS A 14 -12.29 -3.99 1.10
CA LYS A 14 -12.96 -2.72 1.39
C LYS A 14 -12.01 -1.55 1.17
N PHE A 15 -12.44 -0.57 0.39
CA PHE A 15 -11.67 0.63 0.09
C PHE A 15 -12.35 1.90 0.63
N SER A 16 -11.60 3.00 0.72
CA SER A 16 -12.10 4.29 1.18
C SER A 16 -12.58 5.15 0.02
N LEU A 17 -13.60 5.97 0.30
CA LEU A 17 -14.05 7.03 -0.60
C LEU A 17 -13.51 8.41 -0.17
N LYS A 18 -12.67 8.47 0.87
CA LYS A 18 -12.04 9.72 1.33
C LYS A 18 -11.04 10.20 0.26
N ASP A 19 -11.19 11.45 -0.16
CA ASP A 19 -10.35 12.10 -1.18
C ASP A 19 -10.26 11.32 -2.51
N LYS A 20 -11.29 10.52 -2.80
CA LYS A 20 -11.35 9.62 -3.96
C LYS A 20 -11.07 10.31 -5.30
N LYS A 21 -10.47 9.58 -6.22
CA LYS A 21 -10.37 9.97 -7.62
C LYS A 21 -11.61 9.55 -8.40
N GLY A 22 -12.15 10.47 -9.19
CA GLY A 22 -13.35 10.24 -9.98
C GLY A 22 -14.59 9.95 -9.12
N ASP A 23 -15.67 9.52 -9.78
CA ASP A 23 -16.97 9.35 -9.12
C ASP A 23 -17.05 8.08 -8.27
N LEU A 24 -16.38 7.02 -8.68
CA LEU A 24 -16.49 5.70 -8.05
C LEU A 24 -15.42 5.45 -6.97
N GLY A 25 -14.31 6.19 -6.99
CA GLY A 25 -13.13 5.87 -6.17
C GLY A 25 -12.29 4.75 -6.79
N SER A 26 -11.34 4.24 -6.03
CA SER A 26 -10.41 3.21 -6.48
C SER A 26 -10.33 2.05 -5.49
N PRO A 27 -10.51 0.79 -5.93
CA PRO A 27 -10.34 -0.38 -5.07
C PRO A 27 -8.89 -0.57 -4.60
N TYR A 28 -7.93 0.16 -5.17
CA TYR A 28 -6.54 0.18 -4.72
C TYR A 28 -6.33 1.05 -3.47
N GLY A 29 -7.28 1.89 -3.09
CA GLY A 29 -7.29 2.62 -1.82
C GLY A 29 -7.87 1.78 -0.68
N VAL A 30 -7.21 0.66 -0.34
CA VAL A 30 -7.70 -0.28 0.67
C VAL A 30 -7.78 0.37 2.04
N SER A 31 -8.96 0.37 2.65
CA SER A 31 -9.20 0.86 4.02
C SER A 31 -9.21 -0.26 5.07
N ASN A 32 -9.58 -1.48 4.66
CA ASN A 32 -9.56 -2.64 5.53
C ASN A 32 -9.21 -3.90 4.73
N PHE A 33 -8.10 -4.54 5.04
CA PHE A 33 -7.64 -5.77 4.38
C PHE A 33 -8.41 -7.03 4.80
N ASN A 34 -9.19 -6.98 5.89
CA ASN A 34 -9.93 -8.13 6.40
C ASN A 34 -11.41 -8.13 6.00
N GLU A 35 -11.90 -7.04 5.42
CA GLU A 35 -13.28 -6.90 4.97
C GLU A 35 -13.33 -6.85 3.45
N LEU A 36 -14.32 -7.52 2.87
CA LEU A 36 -14.62 -7.39 1.45
C LEU A 36 -15.34 -6.06 1.19
N ASP A 37 -15.23 -5.53 -0.03
CA ASP A 37 -15.94 -4.34 -0.44
C ASP A 37 -17.45 -4.61 -0.42
N PRO A 38 -18.26 -3.87 0.37
CA PRO A 38 -19.68 -4.08 0.48
C PRO A 38 -20.44 -3.92 -0.85
N ASN A 39 -19.86 -3.23 -1.84
CA ASN A 39 -20.45 -3.10 -3.17
C ASN A 39 -20.41 -4.40 -3.99
N LEU A 40 -19.65 -5.40 -3.56
CA LEU A 40 -19.64 -6.73 -4.17
C LEU A 40 -20.85 -7.59 -3.76
N LYS A 41 -21.64 -7.14 -2.79
CA LYS A 41 -22.81 -7.88 -2.30
C LYS A 41 -23.87 -8.07 -3.39
N ASP A 42 -24.30 -9.31 -3.63
CA ASP A 42 -25.38 -9.62 -4.57
C ASP A 42 -26.73 -9.23 -3.98
N TYR A 43 -27.49 -8.45 -4.74
CA TYR A 43 -28.85 -8.03 -4.36
C TYR A 43 -29.86 -9.19 -4.28
N LEU A 44 -29.60 -10.31 -4.97
CA LEU A 44 -30.50 -11.48 -4.98
C LEU A 44 -30.44 -12.27 -3.66
N THR A 45 -29.27 -12.29 -3.03
CA THR A 45 -29.07 -13.03 -1.77
C THR A 45 -29.50 -12.21 -0.54
N LYS A 46 -29.52 -10.88 -0.64
CA LYS A 46 -29.91 -9.94 0.45
C LYS A 46 -29.35 -10.38 1.81
N ASP A 47 -30.25 -10.70 2.75
CA ASP A 47 -29.93 -11.12 4.11
C ASP A 47 -29.77 -12.63 4.29
N SER A 48 -29.94 -13.42 3.22
CA SER A 48 -29.83 -14.89 3.27
C SER A 48 -28.40 -15.41 3.33
N MET A 49 -27.45 -14.61 2.82
CA MET A 49 -26.02 -14.90 2.88
C MET A 49 -25.24 -13.64 3.22
N THR A 50 -24.15 -13.77 3.94
CA THR A 50 -23.16 -12.72 4.11
C THR A 50 -22.33 -12.56 2.84
N LEU A 51 -21.65 -11.43 2.68
CA LEU A 51 -20.75 -11.22 1.56
C LEU A 51 -19.59 -12.23 1.53
N ASP A 52 -19.09 -12.62 2.71
CA ASP A 52 -18.06 -13.65 2.84
C ASP A 52 -18.53 -15.00 2.32
N GLU A 53 -19.77 -15.43 2.70
CA GLU A 53 -20.38 -16.66 2.21
C GLU A 53 -20.63 -16.64 0.70
N GLU A 54 -20.99 -15.49 0.14
CA GLU A 54 -21.14 -15.33 -1.32
C GLU A 54 -19.81 -15.50 -2.04
N PHE A 55 -18.74 -14.89 -1.52
CA PHE A 55 -17.44 -14.98 -2.14
C PHE A 55 -16.84 -16.40 -2.00
N GLU A 56 -17.03 -17.04 -0.85
CA GLU A 56 -16.66 -18.45 -0.64
C GLU A 56 -17.38 -19.37 -1.64
N ALA A 57 -18.70 -19.22 -1.78
CA ALA A 57 -19.51 -19.97 -2.74
C ALA A 57 -19.07 -19.71 -4.20
N PHE A 58 -18.68 -18.48 -4.54
CA PHE A 58 -18.12 -18.16 -5.85
C PHE A 58 -16.82 -18.91 -6.13
N VAL A 59 -15.89 -18.92 -5.17
CA VAL A 59 -14.61 -19.65 -5.30
C VAL A 59 -14.87 -21.15 -5.43
N GLU A 60 -15.75 -21.73 -4.61
CA GLU A 60 -16.15 -23.14 -4.70
C GLU A 60 -16.75 -23.48 -6.07
N ALA A 61 -17.64 -22.63 -6.59
CA ALA A 61 -18.21 -22.81 -7.92
C ALA A 61 -17.14 -22.78 -9.03
N CYS A 62 -16.14 -21.92 -8.93
CA CYS A 62 -15.00 -21.90 -9.83
C CYS A 62 -14.22 -23.22 -9.77
N HIS A 63 -13.94 -23.74 -8.59
CA HIS A 63 -13.24 -25.02 -8.39
C HIS A 63 -14.01 -26.21 -8.97
N ILE A 64 -15.34 -26.27 -8.78
CA ILE A 64 -16.20 -27.30 -9.39
C ILE A 64 -16.10 -27.27 -10.92
N LEU A 65 -15.90 -26.09 -11.50
CA LEU A 65 -15.72 -25.90 -12.95
C LEU A 65 -14.27 -26.06 -13.41
N ASN A 66 -13.36 -26.52 -12.55
CA ASN A 66 -11.92 -26.63 -12.78
C ASN A 66 -11.26 -25.28 -13.14
N MET A 67 -11.73 -24.21 -12.53
CA MET A 67 -11.11 -22.88 -12.62
C MET A 67 -10.44 -22.54 -11.29
N ARG A 68 -9.35 -21.77 -11.35
CA ARG A 68 -8.65 -21.19 -10.21
C ARG A 68 -9.07 -19.75 -10.02
N VAL A 69 -8.99 -19.26 -8.77
CA VAL A 69 -9.34 -17.87 -8.43
C VAL A 69 -8.11 -17.15 -7.91
N MET A 70 -7.77 -16.04 -8.56
CA MET A 70 -6.69 -15.15 -8.15
C MET A 70 -7.23 -13.75 -7.85
N ILE A 71 -6.66 -13.09 -6.86
CA ILE A 71 -7.03 -11.73 -6.45
C ILE A 71 -5.85 -10.78 -6.54
N ASP A 72 -6.13 -9.49 -6.64
CA ASP A 72 -5.13 -8.44 -6.50
C ASP A 72 -4.97 -8.04 -5.02
N ILE A 73 -3.74 -7.95 -4.52
CA ILE A 73 -3.42 -7.48 -3.17
C ILE A 73 -2.50 -6.27 -3.20
N ILE A 74 -2.71 -5.33 -2.28
CA ILE A 74 -2.04 -4.04 -2.26
C ILE A 74 -1.23 -3.87 -0.95
N PRO A 75 -0.08 -4.52 -0.78
CA PRO A 75 0.68 -4.44 0.46
C PRO A 75 1.55 -3.17 0.58
N ARG A 76 1.79 -2.44 -0.52
CA ARG A 76 2.68 -1.27 -0.50
C ARG A 76 1.98 0.02 -0.08
N THR A 77 0.76 0.20 -0.55
CA THR A 77 -0.08 1.38 -0.29
C THR A 77 -1.35 1.01 0.46
N ASN A 78 -2.06 2.03 0.91
CA ASN A 78 -3.38 1.89 1.54
C ASN A 78 -4.13 3.22 1.46
N ALA A 79 -5.41 3.24 1.86
CA ALA A 79 -6.18 4.48 1.88
C ALA A 79 -5.63 5.49 2.90
N VAL A 80 -5.78 6.79 2.59
CA VAL A 80 -5.53 7.87 3.57
C VAL A 80 -6.48 7.79 4.77
N GLU A 81 -7.57 7.03 4.67
CA GLU A 81 -8.47 6.65 5.74
C GLU A 81 -8.49 5.13 5.86
N ASN A 82 -7.76 4.58 6.83
CA ASN A 82 -7.56 3.16 7.03
C ASN A 82 -7.84 2.77 8.49
N ASP A 83 -8.45 1.62 8.70
CA ASP A 83 -8.82 1.12 10.04
C ASP A 83 -7.62 0.86 10.95
N LEU A 84 -6.43 0.64 10.38
CA LEU A 84 -5.19 0.45 11.15
C LEU A 84 -4.72 1.72 11.87
N ILE A 85 -5.15 2.91 11.42
CA ILE A 85 -4.74 4.21 11.99
C ILE A 85 -5.04 4.29 13.49
N LYS A 86 -6.19 3.75 13.93
CA LYS A 86 -6.62 3.83 15.35
C LYS A 86 -5.66 3.11 16.30
N ASP A 87 -5.06 2.03 15.85
CA ASP A 87 -4.18 1.19 16.68
C ASP A 87 -2.70 1.47 16.39
N HIS A 88 -2.38 1.81 15.16
CA HIS A 88 -1.02 1.99 14.64
C HIS A 88 -0.84 3.31 13.86
N PRO A 89 -1.07 4.49 14.47
CA PRO A 89 -0.85 5.76 13.78
C PRO A 89 0.62 5.98 13.39
N ASP A 90 1.55 5.26 13.98
CA ASP A 90 2.99 5.24 13.71
C ASP A 90 3.36 4.52 12.40
N TRP A 91 2.43 3.79 11.78
CA TRP A 91 2.64 3.12 10.49
C TRP A 91 2.44 4.04 9.29
N PHE A 92 2.04 5.29 9.52
CA PHE A 92 1.66 6.28 8.51
C PHE A 92 2.53 7.53 8.60
N TYR A 93 2.60 8.26 7.49
CA TYR A 93 3.24 9.56 7.41
C TYR A 93 2.21 10.67 7.62
N TRP A 94 2.54 11.62 8.49
CA TRP A 94 1.64 12.68 8.91
C TRP A 94 2.18 14.05 8.49
N ILE A 95 1.31 14.91 7.98
CA ILE A 95 1.61 16.30 7.64
C ILE A 95 0.62 17.24 8.34
N LYS A 96 0.95 18.53 8.40
CA LYS A 96 0.00 19.54 8.88
C LYS A 96 -1.19 19.66 7.95
N ALA A 97 -2.41 19.51 8.48
CA ALA A 97 -3.63 19.64 7.71
C ALA A 97 -3.82 21.06 7.17
N SER A 98 -3.49 22.08 7.96
CA SER A 98 -3.53 23.50 7.57
C SER A 98 -2.60 23.87 6.41
N GLU A 99 -1.61 23.05 6.11
CA GLU A 99 -0.65 23.28 5.01
C GLU A 99 -0.86 22.33 3.83
N TYR A 100 -1.92 21.53 3.85
CA TYR A 100 -2.18 20.47 2.84
C TYR A 100 -2.13 20.99 1.40
N GLU A 101 -2.69 22.15 1.12
CA GLU A 101 -2.69 22.75 -0.22
C GLU A 101 -1.28 23.05 -0.78
N LYS A 102 -0.27 23.10 0.09
CA LYS A 102 1.12 23.30 -0.28
C LYS A 102 1.87 21.97 -0.48
N TYR A 103 1.23 20.86 -0.13
CA TYR A 103 1.84 19.54 -0.22
C TYR A 103 1.96 19.08 -1.67
N LYS A 104 3.18 18.97 -2.15
CA LYS A 104 3.50 18.57 -3.52
C LYS A 104 4.85 17.86 -3.59
N VAL A 105 5.08 17.14 -4.67
CA VAL A 105 6.40 16.59 -5.00
C VAL A 105 7.42 17.72 -5.10
N PRO A 106 8.59 17.63 -4.44
CA PRO A 106 9.64 18.58 -4.62
C PRO A 106 10.12 18.62 -6.07
N THR A 107 10.35 19.83 -6.58
CA THR A 107 10.89 20.05 -7.92
C THR A 107 12.28 20.67 -7.81
N VAL A 108 13.28 20.04 -8.40
CA VAL A 108 14.68 20.46 -8.29
C VAL A 108 15.20 20.90 -9.66
N GLU A 109 15.82 22.07 -9.71
CA GLU A 109 16.39 22.62 -10.94
C GLU A 109 17.37 21.66 -11.62
N GLY A 110 17.15 21.40 -12.91
CA GLY A 110 17.94 20.47 -13.71
C GLY A 110 17.70 18.98 -13.46
N ILE A 111 16.78 18.63 -12.52
CA ILE A 111 16.33 17.26 -12.26
C ILE A 111 14.84 17.13 -12.55
N GLY A 112 14.06 18.17 -12.26
CA GLY A 112 12.61 18.14 -12.35
C GLY A 112 11.96 17.59 -11.07
N ASN A 113 10.87 16.84 -11.21
CA ASN A 113 10.21 16.17 -10.10
C ASN A 113 11.12 15.06 -9.55
N THR A 114 11.23 14.99 -8.22
CA THR A 114 12.07 14.01 -7.53
C THR A 114 11.42 12.62 -7.43
N THR A 115 10.73 12.20 -8.48
CA THR A 115 10.01 10.92 -8.52
C THR A 115 10.91 9.74 -8.90
N LEU A 116 12.12 9.98 -9.41
CA LEU A 116 13.09 8.93 -9.70
C LEU A 116 14.20 8.96 -8.65
N PRO A 117 14.31 7.93 -7.79
CA PRO A 117 15.35 7.86 -6.76
C PRO A 117 16.70 7.47 -7.37
N ILE A 118 17.43 8.43 -7.91
CA ILE A 118 18.76 8.27 -8.50
C ILE A 118 19.80 8.76 -7.52
N LEU A 119 20.72 7.90 -7.11
CA LEU A 119 21.76 8.19 -6.10
C LEU A 119 22.60 9.42 -6.44
N GLU A 120 22.98 9.59 -7.70
CA GLU A 120 23.80 10.73 -8.15
C GLU A 120 23.13 12.09 -7.92
N TYR A 121 21.80 12.12 -7.81
CA TYR A 121 21.04 13.35 -7.58
C TYR A 121 20.68 13.58 -6.11
N MET A 122 20.90 12.60 -5.27
CA MET A 122 20.44 12.60 -3.87
C MET A 122 20.93 13.83 -3.11
N GLU A 123 22.20 14.13 -3.16
CA GLU A 123 22.77 15.31 -2.49
C GLU A 123 22.09 16.62 -2.96
N LYS A 124 21.94 16.79 -4.28
CA LYS A 124 21.31 17.98 -4.87
C LYS A 124 19.83 18.09 -4.47
N VAL A 125 19.11 16.95 -4.44
CA VAL A 125 17.71 16.89 -4.03
C VAL A 125 17.56 17.31 -2.57
N TYR A 126 18.31 16.71 -1.66
CA TYR A 126 18.15 16.98 -0.22
C TYR A 126 18.63 18.40 0.19
N LYS A 127 19.59 18.99 -0.56
CA LYS A 127 20.04 20.38 -0.34
C LYS A 127 19.12 21.43 -0.98
N SER A 128 18.12 21.02 -1.76
CA SER A 128 17.22 21.96 -2.43
C SER A 128 16.22 22.57 -1.42
N GLU A 129 15.86 23.82 -1.68
CA GLU A 129 14.87 24.55 -0.85
C GLU A 129 13.47 23.89 -0.90
N ASP A 130 13.09 23.36 -2.05
CA ASP A 130 11.79 22.68 -2.24
C ASP A 130 11.70 21.39 -1.41
N THR A 131 12.78 20.59 -1.41
CA THR A 131 12.85 19.38 -0.59
C THR A 131 12.86 19.73 0.91
N PHE A 132 13.61 20.76 1.30
CA PHE A 132 13.63 21.22 2.67
C PHE A 132 12.23 21.65 3.16
N ARG A 133 11.51 22.42 2.34
CA ARG A 133 10.12 22.81 2.65
C ARG A 133 9.21 21.58 2.77
N HIS A 134 9.34 20.62 1.86
CA HIS A 134 8.58 19.38 1.86
C HIS A 134 8.82 18.57 3.15
N ILE A 135 10.08 18.33 3.50
CA ILE A 135 10.44 17.58 4.73
C ILE A 135 9.86 18.25 5.99
N ASN A 136 9.89 19.58 6.06
CA ASN A 136 9.38 20.31 7.21
C ASN A 136 7.86 20.25 7.38
N MET A 137 7.11 19.80 6.39
CA MET A 137 5.66 19.56 6.53
C MET A 137 5.35 18.34 7.40
N PHE A 138 6.28 17.36 7.50
CA PHE A 138 6.04 16.13 8.22
C PHE A 138 6.05 16.34 9.73
N GLN A 139 5.17 15.61 10.40
CA GLN A 139 4.92 15.72 11.83
C GLN A 139 4.95 14.35 12.50
N TYR A 140 5.17 14.33 13.81
CA TYR A 140 4.90 13.14 14.62
C TYR A 140 3.44 12.72 14.50
N ASN A 141 3.17 11.43 14.63
CA ASN A 141 1.82 10.92 14.64
C ASN A 141 1.03 11.46 15.87
N PRO A 142 -0.31 11.47 15.82
CA PRO A 142 -1.14 12.07 16.87
C PRO A 142 -0.96 11.41 18.25
N LYS A 143 -0.66 10.11 18.30
CA LYS A 143 -0.43 9.40 19.56
C LYS A 143 0.85 9.85 20.26
N ASP A 144 1.92 10.10 19.50
CA ASP A 144 3.20 10.55 20.04
C ASP A 144 3.15 12.03 20.42
N GLN A 145 2.37 12.85 19.71
CA GLN A 145 2.14 14.24 20.09
C GLN A 145 1.37 14.37 21.41
N ASN A 146 0.27 13.63 21.58
CA ASN A 146 -0.54 13.66 22.79
C ASN A 146 -1.33 12.37 22.99
N LYS A 147 -0.74 11.42 23.71
CA LYS A 147 -1.33 10.12 24.03
C LYS A 147 -2.68 10.21 24.74
N VAL A 148 -2.87 11.19 25.64
CA VAL A 148 -4.13 11.37 26.39
C VAL A 148 -5.25 11.80 25.45
N LEU A 149 -4.99 12.79 24.62
CA LEU A 149 -5.97 13.28 23.64
C LEU A 149 -6.26 12.19 22.58
N TRP A 150 -5.23 11.50 22.09
CA TRP A 150 -5.37 10.37 21.17
C TRP A 150 -6.34 9.30 21.70
N ASN A 151 -6.15 8.86 22.94
CA ASN A 151 -7.03 7.84 23.54
C ASN A 151 -8.49 8.27 23.69
N LYS A 152 -8.77 9.57 23.71
CA LYS A 152 -10.15 10.10 23.74
C LYS A 152 -10.83 10.08 22.38
N ILE A 153 -10.06 10.10 21.28
CA ILE A 153 -10.65 10.24 19.94
C ILE A 153 -10.50 8.99 19.06
N LYS A 154 -9.51 8.12 19.29
CA LYS A 154 -9.13 7.03 18.38
C LYS A 154 -10.26 6.04 18.02
N ASN A 155 -11.32 5.97 18.83
CA ASN A 155 -12.47 5.10 18.59
C ASN A 155 -13.70 5.84 18.02
N LYS A 156 -13.55 7.10 17.63
CA LYS A 156 -14.64 7.85 17.00
C LYS A 156 -14.84 7.41 15.55
N LYS A 157 -16.08 7.40 15.08
CA LYS A 157 -16.43 7.04 13.70
C LYS A 157 -15.81 7.99 12.66
N ASN A 158 -15.70 9.27 13.00
CA ASN A 158 -15.10 10.32 12.16
C ASN A 158 -13.66 10.62 12.60
N LEU A 159 -12.84 9.60 12.76
CA LEU A 159 -11.50 9.71 13.31
C LEU A 159 -10.62 10.72 12.54
N SER A 160 -10.64 10.69 11.20
CA SER A 160 -9.85 11.61 10.37
C SER A 160 -10.17 13.07 10.65
N GLU A 161 -11.46 13.43 10.75
CA GLU A 161 -11.91 14.81 11.08
C GLU A 161 -11.49 15.22 12.50
N GLU A 162 -11.58 14.30 13.46
CA GLU A 162 -11.15 14.57 14.83
C GLU A 162 -9.63 14.78 14.92
N ILE A 163 -8.84 14.05 14.13
CA ILE A 163 -7.40 14.25 14.05
C ILE A 163 -7.10 15.63 13.45
N GLU A 164 -7.68 15.97 12.31
CA GLU A 164 -7.50 17.30 11.70
C GLU A 164 -7.86 18.41 12.68
N LYS A 165 -9.01 18.34 13.33
CA LYS A 165 -9.51 19.35 14.26
C LYS A 165 -8.67 19.50 15.53
N LYS A 166 -8.13 18.41 16.07
CA LYS A 166 -7.50 18.37 17.40
C LYS A 166 -5.98 18.45 17.36
N PHE A 167 -5.38 18.00 16.26
CA PHE A 167 -3.94 17.89 16.12
C PHE A 167 -3.40 18.71 14.94
N ASP A 168 -4.26 19.24 14.09
CA ASP A 168 -3.87 19.83 12.80
C ASP A 168 -3.04 18.86 11.96
N LEU A 169 -3.45 17.59 11.94
CA LEU A 169 -2.75 16.52 11.23
C LEU A 169 -3.63 15.84 10.20
N ARG A 170 -2.98 15.37 9.15
CA ARG A 170 -3.57 14.62 8.07
C ARG A 170 -2.55 13.60 7.56
N ILE A 171 -3.01 12.47 7.03
CA ILE A 171 -2.14 11.49 6.34
C ILE A 171 -1.59 12.12 5.07
N ALA A 172 -0.30 11.94 4.82
CA ALA A 172 0.38 12.40 3.62
C ALA A 172 -0.03 11.53 2.41
N PRO A 173 -0.64 12.08 1.34
CA PRO A 173 -0.94 11.33 0.13
C PRO A 173 0.31 10.80 -0.57
N ALA A 174 0.16 9.69 -1.29
CA ALA A 174 1.22 9.12 -2.09
C ALA A 174 1.49 9.96 -3.36
N PHE A 175 2.74 9.95 -3.78
CA PHE A 175 3.13 10.43 -5.10
C PHE A 175 3.41 9.25 -6.02
N SER A 176 3.12 9.40 -7.30
CA SER A 176 3.57 8.50 -8.34
C SER A 176 4.48 9.22 -9.34
N ASP A 177 5.30 8.45 -10.01
CA ASP A 177 6.40 8.95 -10.84
C ASP A 177 5.97 9.68 -12.11
N SER A 178 4.81 9.44 -12.68
CA SER A 178 4.39 10.08 -13.93
C SER A 178 2.93 10.48 -13.95
N GLN A 179 2.23 10.33 -12.84
CA GLN A 179 0.79 10.56 -12.75
C GLN A 179 0.48 11.71 -11.79
N PRO A 180 -0.73 12.28 -11.86
CA PRO A 180 -1.19 13.20 -10.84
C PRO A 180 -1.10 12.58 -9.45
N PRO A 181 -0.95 13.38 -8.38
CA PRO A 181 -0.91 12.88 -7.01
C PRO A 181 -2.08 11.93 -6.72
N TRP A 182 -1.80 10.85 -6.02
CA TRP A 182 -2.81 9.92 -5.56
C TRP A 182 -3.39 10.40 -4.23
N THR A 183 -4.42 11.23 -4.32
CA THR A 183 -4.99 11.89 -3.14
C THR A 183 -5.69 10.95 -2.17
N ASP A 184 -6.12 9.79 -2.63
CA ASP A 184 -6.90 8.78 -1.92
C ASP A 184 -6.04 7.71 -1.25
N VAL A 185 -4.75 7.60 -1.61
CA VAL A 185 -3.84 6.59 -1.07
C VAL A 185 -2.60 7.18 -0.43
N THR A 186 -1.98 6.42 0.44
CA THR A 186 -0.71 6.72 1.08
C THR A 186 0.21 5.51 1.09
N PHE A 187 1.50 5.70 1.33
CA PHE A 187 2.44 4.61 1.55
C PHE A 187 2.48 4.21 3.02
N PHE A 188 2.65 2.92 3.28
CA PHE A 188 3.02 2.44 4.60
C PHE A 188 4.48 2.80 4.94
N ARG A 189 4.71 3.13 6.20
CA ARG A 189 6.05 3.32 6.75
C ARG A 189 6.71 1.96 6.99
N MET A 190 7.46 1.48 5.99
CA MET A 190 8.06 0.14 5.98
C MET A 190 9.20 -0.03 6.98
N TYR A 191 9.85 1.06 7.38
CA TYR A 191 10.97 1.09 8.33
C TYR A 191 10.73 2.11 9.43
N GLU A 192 11.28 1.86 10.62
CA GLU A 192 11.20 2.78 11.75
C GLU A 192 12.28 3.88 11.69
N ASP A 193 13.31 3.69 10.89
CA ASP A 193 14.43 4.62 10.67
C ASP A 193 14.55 5.05 9.20
N PHE A 194 15.56 5.85 8.92
CA PHE A 194 15.85 6.35 7.57
C PHE A 194 16.83 5.45 6.84
N PRO A 195 16.76 5.40 5.49
CA PRO A 195 17.77 4.77 4.67
C PRO A 195 19.16 5.33 4.94
N LYS A 196 20.17 4.48 4.84
CA LYS A 196 21.57 4.87 5.05
C LYS A 196 21.99 6.01 4.13
N GLU A 197 21.55 5.96 2.88
CA GLU A 197 21.87 6.90 1.82
C GLU A 197 21.33 8.31 2.07
N THR A 198 20.25 8.42 2.84
CA THR A 198 19.57 9.70 3.12
C THR A 198 19.85 10.24 4.51
N LYS A 199 20.38 9.40 5.39
CA LYS A 199 20.54 9.68 6.83
C LYS A 199 21.40 10.92 7.13
N GLU A 200 22.40 11.18 6.31
CA GLU A 200 23.29 12.33 6.47
C GLU A 200 22.64 13.68 6.13
N PHE A 201 21.59 13.66 5.29
CA PHE A 201 20.88 14.87 4.86
C PHE A 201 19.66 15.17 5.73
N LEU A 202 19.18 14.18 6.48
CA LEU A 202 18.04 14.32 7.35
C LEU A 202 18.53 14.68 8.73
N ASP A 203 18.21 15.89 9.18
CA ASP A 203 18.42 16.26 10.57
C ASP A 203 17.78 15.17 11.46
N THR A 204 18.45 14.82 12.56
CA THR A 204 18.15 13.71 13.47
C THR A 204 16.79 13.79 14.16
N THR A 205 15.81 14.34 13.48
CA THR A 205 14.45 14.39 13.96
C THR A 205 13.81 13.02 13.80
N ASP A 206 13.16 12.51 14.83
CA ASP A 206 12.39 11.27 14.80
C ASP A 206 11.18 11.33 13.85
N ARG A 207 11.00 12.42 13.13
CA ARG A 207 9.93 12.62 12.17
C ARG A 207 10.27 11.90 10.87
N PRO A 208 9.48 10.92 10.45
CA PRO A 208 9.71 10.23 9.20
C PRO A 208 9.32 11.13 8.01
N PRO A 209 10.26 11.75 7.29
CA PRO A 209 9.92 12.51 6.11
C PRO A 209 9.43 11.57 5.00
N TYR A 210 8.38 11.99 4.33
CA TYR A 210 7.84 11.29 3.19
C TYR A 210 8.43 11.86 1.91
N ILE A 211 9.52 11.29 1.46
CA ILE A 211 10.15 11.61 0.20
C ILE A 211 10.42 10.34 -0.61
N LEU A 212 10.55 10.49 -1.91
CA LEU A 212 10.61 9.37 -2.85
C LEU A 212 11.77 8.43 -2.63
N PHE A 213 12.94 8.97 -2.24
CA PHE A 213 14.10 8.16 -1.94
C PHE A 213 13.87 7.21 -0.76
N ASP A 214 13.05 7.62 0.21
CA ASP A 214 12.80 6.85 1.43
C ASP A 214 11.63 5.90 1.30
N THR A 215 10.64 6.23 0.46
CA THR A 215 9.33 5.60 0.51
C THR A 215 8.95 4.80 -0.73
N ILE A 216 9.05 5.37 -1.93
CA ILE A 216 8.54 4.69 -3.14
C ILE A 216 9.35 3.43 -3.47
N LYS A 217 10.67 3.51 -3.37
CA LYS A 217 11.59 2.41 -3.69
C LYS A 217 12.24 1.82 -2.44
N SER A 218 11.41 1.44 -1.45
CA SER A 218 11.90 0.83 -0.20
C SER A 218 12.65 -0.51 -0.39
N ASN A 219 12.60 -1.10 -1.59
CA ASN A 219 13.47 -2.20 -1.98
C ASN A 219 14.90 -1.78 -2.30
N MET A 220 15.13 -0.52 -2.73
CA MET A 220 16.44 0.03 -3.07
C MET A 220 17.06 0.81 -1.92
N TYR A 221 16.22 1.63 -1.25
CA TYR A 221 16.63 2.51 -0.15
C TYR A 221 15.88 2.10 1.10
N HIS A 222 16.49 1.25 1.91
CA HIS A 222 15.86 0.68 3.09
C HIS A 222 16.55 1.13 4.37
N GLY A 223 15.77 1.22 5.44
CA GLY A 223 16.28 1.40 6.80
C GLY A 223 16.92 0.13 7.34
N GLU A 224 17.55 0.24 8.49
CA GLU A 224 18.12 -0.89 9.25
C GLU A 224 17.10 -1.50 10.21
N LYS A 225 16.04 -0.74 10.56
CA LYS A 225 14.99 -1.14 11.50
C LYS A 225 13.67 -1.36 10.78
N PRO A 226 13.39 -2.57 10.29
CA PRO A 226 12.12 -2.87 9.64
C PRO A 226 10.96 -2.75 10.64
N ASN A 227 9.82 -2.25 10.18
CA ASN A 227 8.59 -2.23 10.96
C ASN A 227 7.95 -3.63 10.96
N ILE A 228 8.51 -4.52 11.78
CA ILE A 228 8.18 -5.95 11.77
C ILE A 228 6.69 -6.21 12.02
N LYS A 229 6.05 -5.46 12.92
CA LYS A 229 4.61 -5.64 13.20
C LYS A 229 3.75 -5.33 11.99
N LEU A 230 4.11 -4.29 11.25
CA LEU A 230 3.46 -3.97 9.97
C LEU A 230 3.72 -5.08 8.95
N TRP A 231 4.97 -5.54 8.82
CA TRP A 231 5.33 -6.60 7.87
C TRP A 231 4.57 -7.90 8.15
N GLU A 232 4.47 -8.30 9.40
CA GLU A 232 3.68 -9.47 9.81
C GLU A 232 2.20 -9.33 9.43
N LYS A 233 1.63 -8.12 9.65
CA LYS A 233 0.24 -7.84 9.27
C LYS A 233 0.03 -7.90 7.76
N LEU A 234 0.95 -7.33 6.97
CA LEU A 234 0.87 -7.36 5.50
C LEU A 234 1.10 -8.78 4.95
N ALA A 235 2.01 -9.53 5.55
CA ALA A 235 2.29 -10.90 5.14
C ALA A 235 1.17 -11.90 5.50
N ASP A 236 0.25 -11.55 6.41
CA ASP A 236 -0.92 -12.38 6.76
C ASP A 236 -2.16 -12.08 5.88
N ILE A 237 -2.10 -11.11 4.97
CA ILE A 237 -3.23 -10.80 4.06
C ILE A 237 -3.60 -12.03 3.25
N VAL A 238 -2.67 -12.58 2.47
CA VAL A 238 -2.92 -13.76 1.61
C VAL A 238 -3.34 -14.99 2.42
N PRO A 239 -2.61 -15.40 3.48
CA PRO A 239 -3.03 -16.49 4.34
C PRO A 239 -4.44 -16.34 4.91
N SER A 240 -4.86 -15.11 5.24
CA SER A 240 -6.22 -14.83 5.70
C SER A 240 -7.26 -15.15 4.61
N TYR A 241 -7.03 -14.72 3.39
CA TYR A 241 -7.92 -14.99 2.26
C TYR A 241 -7.91 -16.48 1.85
N GLN A 242 -6.77 -17.17 1.93
CA GLN A 242 -6.69 -18.62 1.72
C GLN A 242 -7.58 -19.37 2.71
N ARG A 243 -7.45 -19.06 4.02
CA ARG A 243 -8.24 -19.74 5.07
C ARG A 243 -9.74 -19.46 4.98
N ARG A 244 -10.12 -18.23 4.56
CA ARG A 244 -11.54 -17.84 4.51
C ARG A 244 -12.23 -18.29 3.23
N PHE A 245 -11.54 -18.28 2.11
CA PHE A 245 -12.17 -18.39 0.80
C PHE A 245 -11.53 -19.45 -0.11
N GLY A 246 -10.35 -19.96 0.21
CA GLY A 246 -9.69 -20.96 -0.63
C GLY A 246 -9.18 -20.43 -1.96
N ILE A 247 -8.76 -19.15 -2.03
CA ILE A 247 -8.16 -18.58 -3.25
C ILE A 247 -6.87 -19.30 -3.64
N ASP A 248 -6.54 -19.37 -4.93
CA ASP A 248 -5.44 -20.12 -5.50
C ASP A 248 -4.22 -19.27 -5.89
N GLY A 249 -4.35 -17.96 -5.88
CA GLY A 249 -3.26 -17.08 -6.25
C GLY A 249 -3.52 -15.62 -5.98
N ALA A 250 -2.48 -14.80 -6.13
CA ALA A 250 -2.55 -13.36 -5.99
C ALA A 250 -1.62 -12.62 -6.95
N ARG A 251 -2.04 -11.47 -7.42
CA ARG A 251 -1.12 -10.48 -7.99
C ARG A 251 -0.71 -9.51 -6.88
N ILE A 252 0.56 -9.21 -6.78
CA ILE A 252 1.08 -8.25 -5.81
C ILE A 252 1.27 -6.89 -6.47
N ASP A 253 0.43 -5.93 -6.07
CA ASP A 253 0.52 -4.55 -6.52
C ASP A 253 1.78 -3.88 -5.99
N MET A 254 2.48 -3.13 -6.85
CA MET A 254 3.75 -2.48 -6.52
C MET A 254 4.79 -3.39 -5.82
N GLY A 255 4.77 -4.70 -6.10
CA GLY A 255 5.68 -5.66 -5.48
C GLY A 255 7.16 -5.32 -5.69
N HIS A 256 7.49 -4.68 -6.81
CA HIS A 256 8.82 -4.15 -7.12
C HIS A 256 9.28 -3.01 -6.21
N ALA A 257 8.38 -2.41 -5.44
CA ALA A 257 8.68 -1.33 -4.49
C ALA A 257 8.66 -1.79 -3.03
N LEU A 258 8.35 -3.06 -2.76
CA LEU A 258 8.40 -3.65 -1.43
C LEU A 258 9.83 -3.99 -1.00
N PRO A 259 10.15 -3.93 0.30
CA PRO A 259 11.36 -4.55 0.83
C PRO A 259 11.42 -6.03 0.43
N SER A 260 12.55 -6.49 -0.11
CA SER A 260 12.69 -7.88 -0.62
C SER A 260 12.37 -8.93 0.44
N LYS A 261 12.76 -8.68 1.70
CA LYS A 261 12.43 -9.58 2.82
C LYS A 261 10.93 -9.65 3.11
N LEU A 262 10.21 -8.52 3.01
CA LEU A 262 8.75 -8.51 3.17
C LEU A 262 8.08 -9.27 2.03
N LEU A 263 8.51 -9.06 0.79
CA LEU A 263 8.01 -9.81 -0.35
C LEU A 263 8.19 -11.32 -0.15
N GLN A 264 9.37 -11.76 0.28
CA GLN A 264 9.63 -13.15 0.64
C GLN A 264 8.72 -13.67 1.76
N MET A 265 8.46 -12.85 2.80
CA MET A 265 7.53 -13.22 3.87
C MET A 265 6.10 -13.44 3.34
N ILE A 266 5.60 -12.55 2.47
CA ILE A 266 4.27 -12.69 1.85
C ILE A 266 4.17 -14.00 1.07
N ILE A 267 5.15 -14.25 0.20
CA ILE A 267 5.17 -15.44 -0.66
C ILE A 267 5.31 -16.73 0.17
N SER A 268 6.24 -16.75 1.11
CA SER A 268 6.51 -17.95 1.94
C SER A 268 5.30 -18.32 2.80
N LYS A 269 4.69 -17.34 3.50
CA LYS A 269 3.51 -17.61 4.33
C LYS A 269 2.30 -18.14 3.54
N ALA A 270 2.11 -17.67 2.32
CA ALA A 270 1.05 -18.18 1.46
C ALA A 270 1.34 -19.63 1.07
N ARG A 271 2.59 -19.97 0.72
CA ARG A 271 3.02 -21.32 0.33
C ARG A 271 3.16 -22.29 1.48
N GLU A 272 3.25 -21.82 2.72
CA GLU A 272 3.10 -22.68 3.91
C GLU A 272 1.69 -23.29 4.02
N ASN A 273 0.66 -22.59 3.50
CA ASN A 273 -0.72 -23.09 3.47
C ASN A 273 -1.01 -23.91 2.20
N ASP A 274 -0.42 -23.54 1.06
CA ASP A 274 -0.59 -24.19 -0.24
C ASP A 274 0.69 -24.00 -1.07
N GLU A 275 1.46 -25.08 -1.27
CA GLU A 275 2.73 -25.04 -2.01
C GLU A 275 2.55 -24.59 -3.47
N ASP A 276 1.39 -24.85 -4.07
CA ASP A 276 1.04 -24.50 -5.45
C ASP A 276 0.48 -23.09 -5.59
N PHE A 277 0.37 -22.33 -4.49
CA PHE A 277 -0.16 -20.95 -4.53
C PHE A 277 0.65 -20.07 -5.46
N SER A 278 -0.03 -19.49 -6.44
CA SER A 278 0.61 -18.78 -7.55
C SER A 278 0.62 -17.27 -7.36
N PHE A 279 1.74 -16.62 -7.70
CA PHE A 279 1.89 -15.16 -7.64
C PHE A 279 2.17 -14.57 -9.02
N ILE A 280 1.50 -13.44 -9.32
CA ILE A 280 1.76 -12.58 -10.49
C ILE A 280 2.49 -11.33 -10.02
N ALA A 281 3.62 -11.01 -10.65
CA ALA A 281 4.30 -9.74 -10.44
C ALA A 281 3.68 -8.62 -11.30
N GLU A 282 3.59 -7.42 -10.72
CA GLU A 282 3.42 -6.20 -11.51
C GLU A 282 4.75 -5.83 -12.17
N GLU A 283 5.12 -6.59 -13.19
CA GLU A 283 6.30 -6.38 -14.01
C GLU A 283 5.89 -6.36 -15.49
N LEU A 284 6.13 -5.24 -16.13
CA LEU A 284 5.75 -5.01 -17.53
C LEU A 284 6.88 -5.35 -18.50
N GLN A 285 8.14 -5.36 -18.03
CA GLN A 285 9.29 -5.65 -18.87
C GLN A 285 9.56 -7.14 -18.93
N VAL A 286 9.37 -7.76 -20.08
CA VAL A 286 9.63 -9.20 -20.30
C VAL A 286 11.08 -9.57 -19.99
N SER A 287 12.02 -8.65 -20.21
CA SER A 287 13.45 -8.85 -19.86
C SER A 287 13.66 -9.09 -18.37
N ASN A 288 12.76 -8.65 -17.50
CA ASN A 288 12.82 -8.81 -16.04
C ASN A 288 12.14 -10.09 -15.55
N ALA A 289 11.60 -10.94 -16.45
CA ALA A 289 10.87 -12.14 -16.05
C ALA A 289 11.70 -13.08 -15.17
N GLN A 290 13.00 -13.23 -15.47
CA GLN A 290 13.90 -14.06 -14.65
C GLN A 290 14.09 -13.48 -13.26
N PHE A 291 14.23 -12.16 -13.13
CA PHE A 291 14.34 -11.48 -11.85
C PHE A 291 13.05 -11.66 -11.00
N ALA A 292 11.88 -11.56 -11.64
CA ALA A 292 10.61 -11.81 -10.95
C ALA A 292 10.50 -13.29 -10.50
N TYR A 293 10.90 -14.23 -11.34
CA TYR A 293 10.94 -15.66 -10.99
C TYR A 293 11.86 -15.93 -9.79
N ASP A 294 13.06 -15.36 -9.78
CA ASP A 294 14.04 -15.51 -8.69
C ASP A 294 13.52 -14.89 -7.38
N ALA A 295 12.68 -13.86 -7.46
CA ALA A 295 11.97 -13.26 -6.33
C ALA A 295 10.79 -14.10 -5.80
N GLY A 296 10.42 -15.19 -6.51
CA GLY A 296 9.40 -16.14 -6.10
C GLY A 296 8.05 -16.03 -6.84
N TYR A 297 7.94 -15.18 -7.86
CA TYR A 297 6.75 -15.10 -8.69
C TYR A 297 6.67 -16.23 -9.72
N ASN A 298 5.46 -16.61 -10.08
CA ASN A 298 5.22 -17.61 -11.12
C ASN A 298 5.01 -16.97 -12.50
N MET A 299 4.51 -15.73 -12.52
CA MET A 299 4.12 -15.01 -13.73
C MET A 299 4.44 -13.52 -13.60
N ILE A 300 4.55 -12.85 -14.74
CA ILE A 300 4.57 -11.39 -14.86
C ILE A 300 3.38 -10.95 -15.72
N ILE A 301 2.95 -9.68 -15.58
CA ILE A 301 1.94 -9.11 -16.46
C ILE A 301 2.48 -9.00 -17.89
N GLY A 302 3.74 -8.59 -18.05
CA GLY A 302 4.37 -8.39 -19.35
C GLY A 302 3.79 -7.19 -20.12
N ASN A 303 4.29 -7.00 -21.34
CA ASN A 303 3.92 -5.88 -22.22
C ASN A 303 3.10 -6.33 -23.46
N GLY A 304 2.48 -7.49 -23.42
CA GLY A 304 1.72 -8.05 -24.54
C GLY A 304 0.56 -7.18 -25.05
N PHE A 305 0.14 -6.19 -24.26
CA PHE A 305 -0.92 -5.25 -24.64
C PHE A 305 -0.41 -3.99 -25.35
N THR A 306 0.91 -3.81 -25.44
CA THR A 306 1.53 -2.59 -26.01
C THR A 306 2.25 -2.84 -27.32
N MET A 307 2.19 -4.07 -27.84
CA MET A 307 2.76 -4.46 -29.15
C MET A 307 1.73 -4.38 -30.27
#